data_6d40e715f8b434cefda97fc6ee47a3b5
#
_entry.id   6d40e715f8b434cefda97fc6ee47a3b5
#
_cell.length_a   1.000
_cell.length_b   1.000
_cell.length_c   1.000
_cell.angle_alpha   90.00
_cell.angle_beta   90.00
_cell.angle_gamma   90.00
#
_symmetry.space_group_name_H-M   'P 1'
#
loop_
_entity.id
_entity.type
_entity.pdbx_description
1 polymer ?
#
loop_
_entity_poly.entity_id
_entity_poly.type
_entity_poly.pdbx_seq_one_letter_code
_entity_poly.pdbx_strand_id
1 'polypeptide(L)'
;MTTREEPVYIRVEDEHILGTLITPGTLLPGVLFVHGWGGDQHQYVTRASELAALGCVCVTFDLRGHAQTQAQFESVSREDGMRDVLAAYDFLAAQRNVDSDLIAVVGSSYGGYLAALLTALRPVKWLALRAPALYKDSEWRLPKLQLRREQALEKYRLQSVTPDESNALRVCREFTGDVLIVESENDTVIPRQVIVNYREACIHAKSLTYRLMESADHGLSNEAWHHAYTALLVNWFNEFVLSKKVTEATDAEKKPSSTAPETTFKEGQPRPEA
;
A
#
# COMPACT_ATOMS: atom_id res chain seq x y z
N MET A 1 17.58 5.97 -11.97
CA MET A 1 18.05 5.23 -10.78
C MET A 1 17.89 3.74 -11.07
N THR A 2 18.89 2.91 -10.75
CA THR A 2 18.77 1.46 -10.89
C THR A 2 18.02 0.91 -9.69
N THR A 3 16.99 0.09 -9.94
CA THR A 3 16.30 -0.67 -8.91
C THR A 3 16.98 -2.04 -8.75
N ARG A 4 17.00 -2.56 -7.54
CA ARG A 4 17.42 -3.92 -7.22
C ARG A 4 16.20 -4.72 -6.81
N GLU A 5 16.02 -5.88 -7.42
CA GLU A 5 14.98 -6.85 -7.06
C GLU A 5 15.63 -8.05 -6.40
N GLU A 6 15.09 -8.50 -5.29
CA GLU A 6 15.53 -9.73 -4.62
C GLU A 6 14.32 -10.51 -4.08
N PRO A 7 14.29 -11.85 -4.26
CA PRO A 7 13.26 -12.67 -3.65
C PRO A 7 13.43 -12.67 -2.13
N VAL A 8 12.30 -12.58 -1.42
CA VAL A 8 12.28 -12.58 0.04
C VAL A 8 11.26 -13.59 0.55
N TYR A 9 11.57 -14.18 1.69
CA TYR A 9 10.66 -15.07 2.42
C TYR A 9 10.14 -14.33 3.65
N ILE A 10 8.85 -14.06 3.68
CA ILE A 10 8.18 -13.36 4.77
C ILE A 10 7.61 -14.40 5.71
N ARG A 11 8.04 -14.38 6.96
CA ARG A 11 7.56 -15.33 7.96
C ARG A 11 6.15 -14.95 8.43
N VAL A 12 5.24 -15.91 8.40
CA VAL A 12 3.88 -15.82 8.93
C VAL A 12 3.68 -17.02 9.86
N GLU A 13 3.73 -16.80 11.16
CA GLU A 13 3.69 -17.86 12.16
C GLU A 13 4.81 -18.91 11.92
N ASP A 14 4.46 -20.14 11.54
CA ASP A 14 5.40 -21.23 11.22
C ASP A 14 5.59 -21.44 9.70
N GLU A 15 4.95 -20.61 8.87
CA GLU A 15 5.04 -20.67 7.42
C GLU A 15 5.86 -19.51 6.84
N HIS A 16 6.23 -19.64 5.57
CA HIS A 16 6.87 -18.58 4.79
C HIS A 16 6.09 -18.35 3.51
N ILE A 17 5.80 -17.08 3.24
CA ILE A 17 5.22 -16.64 1.96
C ILE A 17 6.31 -16.00 1.10
N LEU A 18 6.26 -16.26 -0.20
CA LEU A 18 7.20 -15.68 -1.15
C LEU A 18 6.79 -14.25 -1.49
N GLY A 19 7.76 -13.35 -1.44
CA GLY A 19 7.63 -11.95 -1.85
C GLY A 19 8.77 -11.52 -2.75
N THR A 20 8.69 -10.32 -3.29
CA THR A 20 9.78 -9.63 -3.97
C THR A 20 10.01 -8.28 -3.30
N LEU A 21 11.25 -8.04 -2.86
CA LEU A 21 11.69 -6.75 -2.35
C LEU A 21 12.36 -5.96 -3.47
N ILE A 22 11.88 -4.75 -3.71
CA ILE A 22 12.38 -3.89 -4.76
C ILE A 22 12.85 -2.58 -4.12
N THR A 23 14.15 -2.28 -4.26
CA THR A 23 14.79 -1.15 -3.55
C THR A 23 15.53 -0.22 -4.50
N PRO A 24 15.40 1.11 -4.35
CA PRO A 24 16.40 2.07 -4.80
C PRO A 24 17.52 2.22 -3.75
N GLY A 25 18.62 2.82 -4.11
CA GLY A 25 19.80 2.95 -3.23
C GLY A 25 19.72 3.99 -2.08
N THR A 26 18.53 4.54 -1.71
CA THR A 26 18.39 5.66 -0.75
C THR A 26 17.17 5.51 0.18
N LEU A 27 17.14 6.23 1.34
CA LEU A 27 16.05 6.25 2.35
C LEU A 27 14.71 6.75 1.79
N LEU A 28 13.59 5.98 1.96
CA LEU A 28 12.42 6.22 1.13
C LEU A 28 11.08 5.69 1.68
N PRO A 29 9.95 6.16 1.16
CA PRO A 29 8.64 5.60 1.47
C PRO A 29 8.55 4.11 1.14
N GLY A 30 7.87 3.35 1.99
CA GLY A 30 7.54 1.95 1.74
C GLY A 30 6.26 1.81 0.93
N VAL A 31 6.18 0.82 0.03
CA VAL A 31 4.95 0.48 -0.70
C VAL A 31 4.70 -1.02 -0.63
N LEU A 32 3.58 -1.41 -0.04
CA LEU A 32 3.12 -2.80 0.02
C LEU A 32 2.05 -3.03 -1.05
N PHE A 33 2.23 -4.05 -1.89
CA PHE A 33 1.24 -4.48 -2.88
C PHE A 33 0.53 -5.75 -2.43
N VAL A 34 -0.81 -5.70 -2.42
CA VAL A 34 -1.67 -6.83 -2.03
C VAL A 34 -2.54 -7.25 -3.21
N HIS A 35 -2.28 -8.43 -3.75
CA HIS A 35 -2.98 -8.94 -4.93
C HIS A 35 -4.42 -9.39 -4.62
N GLY A 36 -5.25 -9.51 -5.66
CA GLY A 36 -6.61 -10.03 -5.58
C GLY A 36 -6.65 -11.56 -5.46
N TRP A 37 -7.82 -12.10 -5.11
CA TRP A 37 -8.04 -13.54 -5.05
C TRP A 37 -7.88 -14.18 -6.43
N GLY A 38 -7.09 -15.24 -6.51
CA GLY A 38 -6.73 -15.90 -7.76
C GLY A 38 -5.61 -15.22 -8.56
N GLY A 39 -5.05 -14.12 -8.03
CA GLY A 39 -3.86 -13.48 -8.58
C GLY A 39 -2.56 -13.99 -7.94
N ASP A 40 -1.48 -13.31 -8.27
CA ASP A 40 -0.14 -13.53 -7.69
C ASP A 40 0.66 -12.23 -7.64
N GLN A 41 1.82 -12.25 -7.00
CA GLN A 41 2.69 -11.09 -6.85
C GLN A 41 3.26 -10.59 -8.18
N HIS A 42 3.45 -11.45 -9.19
CA HIS A 42 4.10 -11.08 -10.47
C HIS A 42 3.31 -10.00 -11.21
N GLN A 43 1.99 -9.96 -11.03
CA GLN A 43 1.13 -8.91 -11.60
C GLN A 43 1.49 -7.50 -11.13
N TYR A 44 2.25 -7.39 -10.03
CA TYR A 44 2.60 -6.11 -9.40
C TYR A 44 4.08 -5.74 -9.52
N VAL A 45 4.96 -6.67 -9.94
CA VAL A 45 6.41 -6.43 -10.03
C VAL A 45 6.73 -5.24 -10.93
N THR A 46 6.10 -5.15 -12.11
CA THR A 46 6.32 -4.00 -13.01
C THR A 46 5.93 -2.68 -12.36
N ARG A 47 4.76 -2.62 -11.69
CA ARG A 47 4.30 -1.41 -10.97
C ARG A 47 5.20 -1.05 -9.81
N ALA A 48 5.65 -2.06 -9.07
CA ALA A 48 6.58 -1.90 -7.96
C ALA A 48 7.93 -1.36 -8.46
N SER A 49 8.43 -1.84 -9.61
CA SER A 49 9.67 -1.35 -10.23
C SER A 49 9.56 0.12 -10.65
N GLU A 50 8.43 0.53 -11.21
CA GLU A 50 8.17 1.94 -11.57
C GLU A 50 8.15 2.84 -10.34
N LEU A 51 7.48 2.42 -9.25
CA LEU A 51 7.47 3.18 -8.00
C LEU A 51 8.83 3.18 -7.31
N ALA A 52 9.59 2.08 -7.40
CA ALA A 52 10.96 2.03 -6.89
C ALA A 52 11.87 2.98 -7.66
N ALA A 53 11.66 3.18 -8.96
CA ALA A 53 12.38 4.19 -9.76
C ALA A 53 12.09 5.64 -9.30
N LEU A 54 10.94 5.90 -8.67
CA LEU A 54 10.62 7.19 -8.05
C LEU A 54 11.28 7.38 -6.68
N GLY A 55 11.83 6.32 -6.12
CA GLY A 55 12.45 6.36 -4.82
C GLY A 55 11.63 5.72 -3.70
N CYS A 56 10.85 4.68 -3.98
CA CYS A 56 10.16 3.89 -2.97
C CYS A 56 10.87 2.54 -2.73
N VAL A 57 10.70 1.98 -1.54
CA VAL A 57 11.00 0.58 -1.25
C VAL A 57 9.70 -0.21 -1.39
N CYS A 58 9.65 -1.16 -2.31
CA CYS A 58 8.42 -1.87 -2.63
C CYS A 58 8.50 -3.35 -2.24
N VAL A 59 7.40 -3.89 -1.72
CA VAL A 59 7.22 -5.33 -1.48
C VAL A 59 5.97 -5.79 -2.21
N THR A 60 6.13 -6.86 -2.99
CA THR A 60 5.05 -7.71 -3.52
C THR A 60 5.17 -9.08 -2.88
N PHE A 61 4.07 -9.78 -2.66
CA PHE A 61 4.07 -11.10 -2.02
C PHE A 61 2.83 -11.90 -2.44
N ASP A 62 2.90 -13.20 -2.28
CA ASP A 62 1.77 -14.09 -2.53
C ASP A 62 1.00 -14.35 -1.23
N LEU A 63 -0.31 -14.09 -1.24
CA LEU A 63 -1.20 -14.52 -0.17
C LEU A 63 -1.23 -16.05 -0.07
N ARG A 64 -1.33 -16.62 1.13
CA ARG A 64 -1.52 -18.07 1.30
C ARG A 64 -2.68 -18.58 0.42
N GLY A 65 -2.55 -19.82 -0.03
CA GLY A 65 -3.46 -20.41 -1.02
C GLY A 65 -3.15 -20.02 -2.46
N HIS A 66 -2.09 -19.24 -2.72
CA HIS A 66 -1.71 -18.83 -4.07
C HIS A 66 -0.26 -19.24 -4.35
N ALA A 67 0.13 -19.26 -5.63
CA ALA A 67 1.48 -19.61 -6.10
C ALA A 67 2.03 -20.86 -5.39
N GLN A 68 3.10 -20.74 -4.64
CA GLN A 68 3.76 -21.87 -3.96
C GLN A 68 2.88 -22.55 -2.90
N THR A 69 1.89 -21.86 -2.35
CA THR A 69 0.97 -22.38 -1.33
C THR A 69 -0.40 -22.76 -1.90
N GLN A 70 -0.51 -22.96 -3.22
CA GLN A 70 -1.76 -23.27 -3.93
C GLN A 70 -2.55 -24.45 -3.34
N ALA A 71 -1.88 -25.42 -2.71
CA ALA A 71 -2.53 -26.55 -2.04
C ALA A 71 -3.48 -26.10 -0.90
N GLN A 72 -3.28 -24.93 -0.33
CA GLN A 72 -4.12 -24.35 0.73
C GLN A 72 -5.30 -23.54 0.21
N PHE A 73 -5.45 -23.35 -1.12
CA PHE A 73 -6.42 -22.44 -1.74
C PHE A 73 -7.87 -22.66 -1.27
N GLU A 74 -8.24 -23.91 -1.03
CA GLU A 74 -9.60 -24.25 -0.60
C GLU A 74 -9.86 -23.99 0.89
N SER A 75 -8.82 -23.92 1.70
CA SER A 75 -8.91 -23.83 3.16
C SER A 75 -8.64 -22.44 3.72
N VAL A 76 -7.91 -21.56 2.99
CA VAL A 76 -7.55 -20.24 3.52
C VAL A 76 -8.77 -19.34 3.74
N SER A 77 -8.77 -18.70 4.90
CA SER A 77 -9.79 -17.75 5.35
C SER A 77 -9.35 -16.28 5.12
N ARG A 78 -10.25 -15.34 5.43
CA ARG A 78 -9.88 -13.91 5.48
C ARG A 78 -8.95 -13.60 6.65
N GLU A 79 -9.06 -14.35 7.75
CA GLU A 79 -8.16 -14.24 8.89
C GLU A 79 -6.73 -14.58 8.47
N ASP A 80 -6.55 -15.66 7.70
CA ASP A 80 -5.23 -16.04 7.18
C ASP A 80 -4.68 -14.98 6.23
N GLY A 81 -5.48 -14.50 5.28
CA GLY A 81 -5.08 -13.41 4.40
C GLY A 81 -4.69 -12.13 5.14
N MET A 82 -5.37 -11.80 6.27
CA MET A 82 -5.01 -10.66 7.09
C MET A 82 -3.67 -10.86 7.81
N ARG A 83 -3.40 -12.07 8.31
CA ARG A 83 -2.10 -12.40 8.91
C ARG A 83 -0.96 -12.28 7.90
N ASP A 84 -1.18 -12.69 6.65
CA ASP A 84 -0.20 -12.56 5.56
C ASP A 84 0.11 -11.08 5.28
N VAL A 85 -0.93 -10.25 5.18
CA VAL A 85 -0.78 -8.80 4.94
C VAL A 85 -0.06 -8.12 6.10
N LEU A 86 -0.37 -8.49 7.35
CA LEU A 86 0.32 -7.97 8.55
C LEU A 86 1.80 -8.35 8.54
N ALA A 87 2.13 -9.61 8.25
CA ALA A 87 3.51 -10.07 8.20
C ALA A 87 4.31 -9.38 7.08
N ALA A 88 3.70 -9.20 5.90
CA ALA A 88 4.31 -8.49 4.77
C ALA A 88 4.51 -7.00 5.07
N TYR A 89 3.55 -6.35 5.75
CA TYR A 89 3.68 -4.97 6.20
C TYR A 89 4.83 -4.84 7.22
N ASP A 90 4.86 -5.70 8.24
CA ASP A 90 5.88 -5.66 9.28
C ASP A 90 7.28 -5.93 8.71
N PHE A 91 7.39 -6.84 7.71
CA PHE A 91 8.61 -7.07 6.96
C PHE A 91 9.07 -5.79 6.22
N LEU A 92 8.16 -5.11 5.52
CA LEU A 92 8.48 -3.86 4.81
C LEU A 92 8.90 -2.76 5.80
N ALA A 93 8.15 -2.56 6.87
CA ALA A 93 8.41 -1.53 7.87
C ALA A 93 9.76 -1.74 8.60
N ALA A 94 10.23 -2.98 8.71
CA ALA A 94 11.52 -3.32 9.32
C ALA A 94 12.73 -3.11 8.39
N GLN A 95 12.54 -2.76 7.12
CA GLN A 95 13.67 -2.51 6.21
C GLN A 95 14.41 -1.23 6.61
N ARG A 96 15.75 -1.29 6.63
CA ARG A 96 16.61 -0.19 7.12
C ARG A 96 16.46 1.15 6.38
N ASN A 97 16.00 1.09 5.15
CA ASN A 97 15.79 2.23 4.25
C ASN A 97 14.31 2.59 4.06
N VAL A 98 13.42 2.06 4.88
CA VAL A 98 12.01 2.45 4.89
C VAL A 98 11.74 3.41 6.05
N ASP A 99 11.07 4.51 5.73
CA ASP A 99 10.46 5.39 6.70
C ASP A 99 9.10 4.80 7.08
N SER A 100 8.99 4.27 8.31
CA SER A 100 7.77 3.60 8.78
C SER A 100 6.55 4.54 8.88
N ASP A 101 6.76 5.85 8.91
CA ASP A 101 5.67 6.85 8.90
C ASP A 101 5.20 7.17 7.48
N LEU A 102 5.90 6.66 6.46
CA LEU A 102 5.63 6.91 5.05
C LEU A 102 5.35 5.60 4.29
N ILE A 103 4.46 4.78 4.80
CA ILE A 103 4.08 3.54 4.14
C ILE A 103 2.77 3.71 3.37
N ALA A 104 2.80 3.27 2.12
CA ALA A 104 1.64 3.13 1.25
C ALA A 104 1.22 1.68 1.14
N VAL A 105 -0.08 1.46 0.99
CA VAL A 105 -0.64 0.13 0.69
C VAL A 105 -1.48 0.21 -0.57
N VAL A 106 -1.16 -0.64 -1.54
CA VAL A 106 -1.85 -0.74 -2.82
C VAL A 106 -2.54 -2.10 -2.90
N GLY A 107 -3.85 -2.13 -2.88
CA GLY A 107 -4.62 -3.37 -2.91
C GLY A 107 -5.62 -3.43 -4.06
N SER A 108 -5.76 -4.61 -4.68
CA SER A 108 -6.77 -4.84 -5.72
C SER A 108 -7.77 -5.90 -5.29
N SER A 109 -9.05 -5.67 -5.55
CA SER A 109 -10.13 -6.63 -5.30
C SER A 109 -10.11 -7.13 -3.84
N TYR A 110 -9.88 -8.43 -3.61
CA TYR A 110 -9.70 -9.01 -2.28
C TYR A 110 -8.54 -8.35 -1.52
N GLY A 111 -7.42 -8.12 -2.19
CA GLY A 111 -6.29 -7.39 -1.59
C GLY A 111 -6.65 -5.94 -1.23
N GLY A 112 -7.54 -5.30 -1.98
CA GLY A 112 -8.07 -3.97 -1.63
C GLY A 112 -8.91 -3.99 -0.35
N TYR A 113 -9.72 -5.03 -0.15
CA TYR A 113 -10.45 -5.23 1.11
C TYR A 113 -9.51 -5.43 2.30
N LEU A 114 -8.46 -6.25 2.14
CA LEU A 114 -7.46 -6.46 3.20
C LEU A 114 -6.62 -5.20 3.47
N ALA A 115 -6.25 -4.47 2.40
CA ALA A 115 -5.53 -3.21 2.51
C ALA A 115 -6.32 -2.14 3.29
N ALA A 116 -7.63 -2.05 3.07
CA ALA A 116 -8.50 -1.17 3.85
C ALA A 116 -8.47 -1.55 5.34
N LEU A 117 -8.69 -2.83 5.67
CA LEU A 117 -8.67 -3.31 7.07
C LEU A 117 -7.32 -3.11 7.75
N LEU A 118 -6.21 -3.20 7.02
CA LEU A 118 -4.85 -2.99 7.54
C LEU A 118 -4.68 -1.60 8.14
N THR A 119 -5.36 -0.57 7.62
CA THR A 119 -5.22 0.82 8.09
C THR A 119 -5.61 1.02 9.56
N ALA A 120 -6.44 0.14 10.13
CA ALA A 120 -6.77 0.14 11.56
C ALA A 120 -5.76 -0.62 12.41
N LEU A 121 -4.85 -1.38 11.81
CA LEU A 121 -3.93 -2.29 12.51
C LEU A 121 -2.47 -1.84 12.42
N ARG A 122 -2.15 -1.02 11.42
CA ARG A 122 -0.79 -0.49 11.18
C ARG A 122 -0.86 0.95 10.66
N PRO A 123 0.17 1.76 10.93
CA PRO A 123 0.29 3.09 10.34
C PRO A 123 0.36 3.02 8.82
N VAL A 124 -0.59 3.61 8.13
CA VAL A 124 -0.62 3.73 6.67
C VAL A 124 -0.79 5.21 6.32
N LYS A 125 0.08 5.73 5.46
CA LYS A 125 0.05 7.11 5.00
C LYS A 125 -0.81 7.29 3.76
N TRP A 126 -0.71 6.34 2.83
CA TRP A 126 -1.37 6.36 1.53
C TRP A 126 -2.05 5.03 1.25
N LEU A 127 -3.32 5.08 0.89
CA LEU A 127 -4.14 3.90 0.61
C LEU A 127 -4.64 3.96 -0.84
N ALA A 128 -4.21 3.02 -1.67
CA ALA A 128 -4.68 2.88 -3.05
C ALA A 128 -5.50 1.59 -3.22
N LEU A 129 -6.75 1.74 -3.58
CA LEU A 129 -7.73 0.67 -3.72
C LEU A 129 -8.18 0.57 -5.17
N ARG A 130 -7.89 -0.55 -5.87
CA ARG A 130 -8.44 -0.83 -7.19
C ARG A 130 -9.56 -1.87 -7.09
N ALA A 131 -10.75 -1.51 -7.52
CA ALA A 131 -11.92 -2.38 -7.49
C ALA A 131 -12.02 -3.19 -6.18
N PRO A 132 -11.93 -2.54 -4.98
CA PRO A 132 -11.86 -3.24 -3.71
C PRO A 132 -13.10 -4.10 -3.50
N ALA A 133 -12.92 -5.33 -3.04
CA ALA A 133 -14.03 -6.23 -2.69
C ALA A 133 -14.68 -5.81 -1.37
N LEU A 134 -15.93 -6.22 -1.16
CA LEU A 134 -16.64 -6.03 0.10
C LEU A 134 -17.26 -7.35 0.56
N TYR A 135 -17.15 -7.61 1.87
CA TYR A 135 -17.67 -8.80 2.54
C TYR A 135 -18.41 -8.40 3.80
N LYS A 136 -19.41 -9.22 4.22
CA LYS A 136 -19.98 -9.12 5.57
C LYS A 136 -18.89 -9.47 6.60
N ASP A 137 -18.94 -8.89 7.78
CA ASP A 137 -17.96 -9.12 8.83
C ASP A 137 -18.04 -10.50 9.47
N SER A 138 -19.21 -11.16 9.35
CA SER A 138 -19.39 -12.55 9.80
C SER A 138 -18.51 -13.55 9.04
N GLU A 139 -18.36 -14.75 9.56
CA GLU A 139 -17.63 -15.88 8.96
C GLU A 139 -16.16 -15.53 8.64
N TRP A 140 -15.50 -14.80 9.52
CA TRP A 140 -14.12 -14.35 9.36
C TRP A 140 -13.11 -15.49 9.13
N ARG A 141 -13.33 -16.61 9.80
CA ARG A 141 -12.53 -17.82 9.74
C ARG A 141 -13.00 -18.86 8.72
N LEU A 142 -14.12 -18.59 8.06
CA LEU A 142 -14.62 -19.49 7.04
C LEU A 142 -13.69 -19.43 5.80
N PRO A 143 -13.38 -20.59 5.18
CA PRO A 143 -12.63 -20.61 3.94
C PRO A 143 -13.20 -19.63 2.91
N LYS A 144 -12.35 -18.84 2.30
CA LYS A 144 -12.77 -17.75 1.41
C LYS A 144 -13.65 -18.20 0.26
N LEU A 145 -13.42 -19.38 -0.30
CA LEU A 145 -14.25 -19.92 -1.39
C LEU A 145 -15.72 -20.14 -0.99
N GLN A 146 -15.97 -20.40 0.30
CA GLN A 146 -17.32 -20.63 0.81
C GLN A 146 -18.11 -19.34 1.02
N LEU A 147 -17.43 -18.20 1.20
CA LEU A 147 -18.07 -16.91 1.49
C LEU A 147 -19.05 -16.44 0.40
N ARG A 148 -18.76 -16.75 -0.87
CA ARG A 148 -19.64 -16.36 -1.97
C ARG A 148 -21.05 -16.91 -1.76
N ARG A 149 -21.16 -18.14 -1.31
CA ARG A 149 -22.41 -18.82 -1.01
C ARG A 149 -22.99 -18.37 0.32
N GLU A 150 -22.22 -18.46 1.40
CA GLU A 150 -22.69 -18.22 2.77
C GLU A 150 -23.15 -16.76 2.99
N GLN A 151 -22.45 -15.82 2.39
CA GLN A 151 -22.77 -14.39 2.54
C GLN A 151 -23.70 -13.85 1.48
N ALA A 152 -24.12 -14.67 0.50
CA ALA A 152 -24.88 -14.20 -0.67
C ALA A 152 -24.24 -12.93 -1.28
N LEU A 153 -22.93 -12.97 -1.54
CA LEU A 153 -22.09 -11.81 -1.85
C LEU A 153 -22.60 -10.97 -3.02
N GLU A 154 -23.20 -11.59 -4.03
CA GLU A 154 -23.74 -10.88 -5.19
C GLU A 154 -24.84 -9.89 -4.76
N LYS A 155 -25.77 -10.36 -3.92
CA LYS A 155 -26.84 -9.50 -3.39
C LYS A 155 -26.34 -8.45 -2.43
N TYR A 156 -25.40 -8.83 -1.55
CA TYR A 156 -24.80 -7.92 -0.58
C TYR A 156 -24.05 -6.77 -1.25
N ARG A 157 -23.29 -7.05 -2.29
CA ARG A 157 -22.48 -6.06 -3.02
C ARG A 157 -23.30 -5.06 -3.85
N LEU A 158 -24.57 -5.37 -4.13
CA LEU A 158 -25.48 -4.45 -4.80
C LEU A 158 -26.17 -3.45 -3.84
N GLN A 159 -25.98 -3.62 -2.53
CA GLN A 159 -26.60 -2.77 -1.51
C GLN A 159 -25.76 -1.54 -1.20
N SER A 160 -26.43 -0.46 -0.85
CA SER A 160 -25.79 0.63 -0.11
C SER A 160 -25.49 0.12 1.30
N VAL A 161 -24.20 0.00 1.61
CA VAL A 161 -23.68 -0.47 2.90
C VAL A 161 -22.95 0.70 3.55
N THR A 162 -23.26 0.95 4.82
CA THR A 162 -22.69 2.06 5.58
C THR A 162 -21.46 1.63 6.40
N PRO A 163 -20.64 2.56 6.87
CA PRO A 163 -19.53 2.28 7.79
C PRO A 163 -19.95 1.61 9.10
N ASP A 164 -21.22 1.75 9.53
CA ASP A 164 -21.71 1.12 10.75
C ASP A 164 -22.05 -0.37 10.54
N GLU A 165 -22.22 -0.78 9.28
CA GLU A 165 -22.58 -2.15 8.87
C GLU A 165 -21.37 -2.96 8.38
N SER A 166 -20.20 -2.32 8.16
CA SER A 166 -19.02 -2.97 7.62
C SER A 166 -17.73 -2.44 8.23
N ASN A 167 -16.93 -3.31 8.79
CA ASN A 167 -15.61 -2.97 9.32
C ASN A 167 -14.70 -2.35 8.25
N ALA A 168 -14.72 -2.88 7.03
CA ALA A 168 -13.90 -2.34 5.93
C ALA A 168 -14.27 -0.89 5.58
N LEU A 169 -15.54 -0.55 5.62
CA LEU A 169 -15.99 0.82 5.38
C LEU A 169 -15.77 1.70 6.63
N ARG A 170 -15.93 1.15 7.83
CA ARG A 170 -15.64 1.89 9.07
C ARG A 170 -14.19 2.34 9.15
N VAL A 171 -13.24 1.45 8.86
CA VAL A 171 -11.81 1.83 8.88
C VAL A 171 -11.48 2.84 7.77
N CYS A 172 -12.15 2.80 6.62
CA CYS A 172 -12.04 3.83 5.60
C CYS A 172 -12.60 5.18 6.07
N ARG A 173 -13.70 5.19 6.84
CA ARG A 173 -14.23 6.42 7.46
C ARG A 173 -13.24 7.02 8.46
N GLU A 174 -12.56 6.19 9.23
CA GLU A 174 -11.60 6.61 10.25
C GLU A 174 -10.23 6.98 9.68
N PHE A 175 -9.94 6.58 8.44
CA PHE A 175 -8.65 6.82 7.80
C PHE A 175 -8.48 8.30 7.44
N THR A 176 -7.34 8.88 7.87
CA THR A 176 -7.02 10.31 7.69
C THR A 176 -5.86 10.57 6.71
N GLY A 177 -5.35 9.53 6.06
CA GLY A 177 -4.33 9.66 5.01
C GLY A 177 -4.90 10.02 3.64
N ASP A 178 -4.06 9.99 2.62
CA ASP A 178 -4.49 10.22 1.24
C ASP A 178 -5.00 8.91 0.62
N VAL A 179 -6.13 8.96 -0.09
CA VAL A 179 -6.81 7.78 -0.66
C VAL A 179 -6.89 7.90 -2.17
N LEU A 180 -6.55 6.82 -2.86
CA LEU A 180 -6.86 6.62 -4.28
C LEU A 180 -7.85 5.47 -4.42
N ILE A 181 -8.97 5.70 -5.11
CA ILE A 181 -9.92 4.65 -5.51
C ILE A 181 -9.98 4.58 -7.03
N VAL A 182 -9.72 3.40 -7.58
CA VAL A 182 -9.79 3.14 -9.02
C VAL A 182 -10.90 2.13 -9.30
N GLU A 183 -11.83 2.53 -10.15
CA GLU A 183 -12.93 1.71 -10.66
C GLU A 183 -12.60 1.23 -12.07
N SER A 184 -12.94 -0.02 -12.38
CA SER A 184 -12.96 -0.55 -13.75
C SER A 184 -14.40 -0.47 -14.27
N GLU A 185 -14.63 0.19 -15.41
CA GLU A 185 -15.98 0.47 -15.92
C GLU A 185 -16.78 -0.79 -16.21
N ASN A 186 -16.14 -1.79 -16.81
CA ASN A 186 -16.77 -3.06 -17.19
C ASN A 186 -16.47 -4.18 -16.17
N ASP A 187 -16.40 -3.84 -14.87
CA ASP A 187 -16.18 -4.81 -13.82
C ASP A 187 -17.43 -5.68 -13.58
N THR A 188 -17.35 -6.97 -13.93
CA THR A 188 -18.41 -7.95 -13.72
C THR A 188 -18.29 -8.71 -12.38
N VAL A 189 -17.24 -8.44 -11.58
CA VAL A 189 -16.95 -9.11 -10.31
C VAL A 189 -17.28 -8.23 -9.11
N ILE A 190 -16.90 -6.95 -9.20
CA ILE A 190 -17.17 -5.96 -8.17
C ILE A 190 -18.14 -4.92 -8.72
N PRO A 191 -19.43 -4.97 -8.31
CA PRO A 191 -20.42 -3.99 -8.75
C PRO A 191 -20.01 -2.56 -8.36
N ARG A 192 -20.35 -1.60 -9.21
CA ARG A 192 -20.15 -0.16 -8.96
C ARG A 192 -20.59 0.30 -7.57
N GLN A 193 -21.69 -0.29 -7.04
CA GLN A 193 -22.21 0.07 -5.72
C GLN A 193 -21.14 -0.14 -4.61
N VAL A 194 -20.28 -1.14 -4.72
CA VAL A 194 -19.16 -1.34 -3.77
C VAL A 194 -18.18 -0.17 -3.83
N ILE A 195 -17.86 0.30 -5.04
CA ILE A 195 -16.96 1.47 -5.21
C ILE A 195 -17.60 2.73 -4.62
N VAL A 196 -18.90 2.92 -4.81
CA VAL A 196 -19.68 4.02 -4.21
C VAL A 196 -19.58 3.93 -2.68
N ASN A 197 -19.83 2.76 -2.08
CA ASN A 197 -19.77 2.56 -0.64
C ASN A 197 -18.37 2.94 -0.07
N TYR A 198 -17.26 2.53 -0.72
CA TYR A 198 -15.92 2.90 -0.31
C TYR A 198 -15.66 4.41 -0.44
N ARG A 199 -16.09 5.03 -1.53
CA ARG A 199 -15.93 6.47 -1.75
C ARG A 199 -16.68 7.30 -0.71
N GLU A 200 -17.92 6.93 -0.42
CA GLU A 200 -18.75 7.59 0.59
C GLU A 200 -18.24 7.37 2.02
N ALA A 201 -17.53 6.25 2.26
CA ALA A 201 -16.91 5.99 3.55
C ALA A 201 -15.69 6.89 3.84
N CYS A 202 -14.90 7.28 2.84
CA CYS A 202 -13.63 8.00 3.03
C CYS A 202 -13.80 9.50 3.37
N ILE A 203 -14.72 9.86 4.27
CA ILE A 203 -15.09 11.25 4.59
C ILE A 203 -14.04 12.00 5.41
N HIS A 204 -13.17 11.31 6.13
CA HIS A 204 -12.10 11.91 6.91
C HIS A 204 -10.73 11.80 6.22
N ALA A 205 -10.68 11.25 5.01
CA ALA A 205 -9.44 11.19 4.25
C ALA A 205 -8.90 12.60 4.00
N LYS A 206 -7.58 12.77 4.13
CA LYS A 206 -6.90 14.03 3.84
C LYS A 206 -7.13 14.46 2.38
N SER A 207 -7.09 13.51 1.46
CA SER A 207 -7.53 13.67 0.08
C SER A 207 -8.15 12.37 -0.43
N LEU A 208 -9.13 12.49 -1.34
CA LEU A 208 -9.73 11.36 -2.04
C LEU A 208 -9.63 11.60 -3.55
N THR A 209 -8.79 10.81 -4.19
CA THR A 209 -8.67 10.75 -5.64
C THR A 209 -9.48 9.57 -6.17
N TYR A 210 -10.46 9.84 -7.02
CA TYR A 210 -11.20 8.79 -7.72
C TYR A 210 -10.85 8.80 -9.21
N ARG A 211 -10.67 7.61 -9.78
CA ARG A 211 -10.42 7.43 -11.21
C ARG A 211 -11.24 6.27 -11.76
N LEU A 212 -11.90 6.50 -12.88
CA LEU A 212 -12.57 5.48 -13.68
C LEU A 212 -11.63 5.06 -14.81
N MET A 213 -11.40 3.76 -14.93
CA MET A 213 -10.69 3.19 -16.08
C MET A 213 -11.74 2.76 -17.11
N GLU A 214 -11.89 3.58 -18.15
CA GLU A 214 -12.86 3.37 -19.21
C GLU A 214 -12.65 2.01 -19.90
N SER A 215 -13.75 1.32 -20.15
CA SER A 215 -13.82 0.00 -20.78
C SER A 215 -13.07 -1.12 -20.07
N ALA A 216 -12.33 -0.84 -18.99
CA ALA A 216 -11.52 -1.85 -18.29
C ALA A 216 -12.39 -2.89 -17.59
N ASP A 217 -11.95 -4.13 -17.66
CA ASP A 217 -12.54 -5.25 -16.89
C ASP A 217 -11.90 -5.38 -15.49
N HIS A 218 -12.43 -6.33 -14.70
CA HIS A 218 -11.95 -6.59 -13.34
C HIS A 218 -10.47 -7.01 -13.30
N GLY A 219 -10.04 -7.85 -14.23
CA GLY A 219 -8.69 -8.43 -14.29
C GLY A 219 -7.65 -7.54 -14.93
N LEU A 220 -8.07 -6.45 -15.60
CA LEU A 220 -7.24 -5.67 -16.51
C LEU A 220 -6.63 -6.59 -17.58
N SER A 221 -7.45 -7.41 -18.26
CA SER A 221 -6.97 -8.44 -19.19
C SER A 221 -6.25 -7.89 -20.41
N ASN A 222 -6.38 -6.61 -20.71
CA ASN A 222 -5.71 -5.92 -21.79
C ASN A 222 -4.43 -5.22 -21.28
N GLU A 223 -3.33 -5.38 -22.00
CA GLU A 223 -2.04 -4.77 -21.68
C GLU A 223 -2.12 -3.23 -21.57
N ALA A 224 -2.92 -2.58 -22.42
CA ALA A 224 -3.13 -1.13 -22.34
C ALA A 224 -3.73 -0.70 -20.98
N TRP A 225 -4.60 -1.49 -20.39
CA TRP A 225 -5.15 -1.20 -19.07
C TRP A 225 -4.13 -1.43 -17.95
N HIS A 226 -3.25 -2.43 -18.10
CA HIS A 226 -2.11 -2.59 -17.19
C HIS A 226 -1.21 -1.35 -17.19
N HIS A 227 -0.85 -0.85 -18.37
CA HIS A 227 -0.04 0.37 -18.52
C HIS A 227 -0.76 1.60 -17.97
N ALA A 228 -2.04 1.77 -18.30
CA ALA A 228 -2.84 2.89 -17.81
C ALA A 228 -2.94 2.91 -16.27
N TYR A 229 -3.17 1.74 -15.65
CA TYR A 229 -3.22 1.65 -14.19
C TYR A 229 -1.85 1.91 -13.54
N THR A 230 -0.77 1.41 -14.16
CA THR A 230 0.59 1.69 -13.69
C THR A 230 0.91 3.17 -13.76
N ALA A 231 0.62 3.82 -14.89
CA ALA A 231 0.82 5.26 -15.07
C ALA A 231 -0.01 6.09 -14.06
N LEU A 232 -1.24 5.66 -13.79
CA LEU A 232 -2.11 6.30 -12.81
C LEU A 232 -1.51 6.23 -11.40
N LEU A 233 -1.02 5.08 -10.98
CA LEU A 233 -0.33 4.91 -9.69
C LEU A 233 0.94 5.76 -9.62
N VAL A 234 1.79 5.69 -10.64
CA VAL A 234 3.04 6.47 -10.74
C VAL A 234 2.75 7.96 -10.61
N ASN A 235 1.76 8.48 -11.34
CA ASN A 235 1.40 9.90 -11.27
C ASN A 235 0.87 10.29 -9.88
N TRP A 236 0.03 9.45 -9.28
CA TRP A 236 -0.50 9.71 -7.95
C TRP A 236 0.61 9.72 -6.89
N PHE A 237 1.54 8.76 -6.93
CA PHE A 237 2.70 8.74 -6.04
C PHE A 237 3.68 9.91 -6.28
N ASN A 238 3.86 10.34 -7.51
CA ASN A 238 4.70 11.50 -7.83
C ASN A 238 4.27 12.77 -7.11
N GLU A 239 2.97 13.00 -6.92
CA GLU A 239 2.45 14.14 -6.18
C GLU A 239 2.99 14.20 -4.76
N PHE A 240 3.17 13.05 -4.09
CA PHE A 240 3.67 12.97 -2.72
C PHE A 240 5.20 13.03 -2.63
N VAL A 241 5.91 12.34 -3.51
CA VAL A 241 7.38 12.30 -3.53
C VAL A 241 7.95 13.67 -3.89
N LEU A 242 7.34 14.36 -4.86
CA LEU A 242 7.78 15.72 -5.24
C LEU A 242 7.49 16.73 -4.13
N SER A 243 6.36 16.65 -3.46
CA SER A 243 6.02 17.53 -2.34
C SER A 243 7.03 17.41 -1.20
N LYS A 244 7.50 16.20 -0.90
CA LYS A 244 8.53 15.98 0.16
C LYS A 244 9.89 16.55 -0.23
N LYS A 245 10.33 16.38 -1.47
CA LYS A 245 11.62 16.95 -1.96
C LYS A 245 11.64 18.47 -1.88
N VAL A 246 10.51 19.12 -2.14
CA VAL A 246 10.39 20.59 -2.04
C VAL A 246 10.47 21.03 -0.58
N THR A 247 9.83 20.33 0.34
CA THR A 247 9.85 20.66 1.78
C THR A 247 11.24 20.47 2.37
N GLU A 248 11.94 19.37 2.05
CA GLU A 248 13.31 19.11 2.50
C GLU A 248 14.33 20.13 1.97
N ALA A 249 14.15 20.60 0.72
CA ALA A 249 14.99 21.65 0.14
C ALA A 249 14.79 23.00 0.85
N THR A 250 13.54 23.36 1.16
CA THR A 250 13.23 24.60 1.88
C THR A 250 13.67 24.58 3.34
N ASP A 251 13.67 23.43 4.00
CA ASP A 251 14.16 23.29 5.37
C ASP A 251 15.70 23.26 5.45
N ALA A 252 16.37 22.73 4.42
CA ALA A 252 17.82 22.80 4.29
C ALA A 252 18.33 24.23 4.07
N GLU A 253 17.60 25.05 3.32
CA GLU A 253 17.90 26.48 3.12
C GLU A 253 17.64 27.34 4.36
N LYS A 254 16.75 26.90 5.28
CA LYS A 254 16.45 27.60 6.53
C LYS A 254 17.37 27.28 7.70
N LYS A 255 18.28 26.30 7.60
CA LYS A 255 19.30 26.08 8.63
C LYS A 255 20.34 27.20 8.55
N PRO A 256 20.47 28.06 9.58
CA PRO A 256 21.49 29.09 9.58
C PRO A 256 22.87 28.43 9.52
N SER A 257 23.70 28.91 8.62
CA SER A 257 25.12 28.54 8.53
C SER A 257 25.74 28.78 9.92
N SER A 258 26.17 27.70 10.55
CA SER A 258 26.95 27.76 11.79
C SER A 258 28.23 28.54 11.49
N THR A 259 28.25 29.80 11.90
CA THR A 259 29.45 30.66 11.91
C THR A 259 30.56 29.94 12.68
N ALA A 260 31.70 29.85 12.01
CA ALA A 260 32.95 29.37 12.60
C ALA A 260 33.30 30.13 13.90
N PRO A 261 33.91 29.48 14.89
CA PRO A 261 34.34 30.18 16.10
C PRO A 261 35.44 31.20 15.78
N GLU A 262 35.18 32.46 16.14
CA GLU A 262 36.21 33.51 16.18
C GLU A 262 37.33 33.08 17.13
N THR A 263 38.51 32.84 16.58
CA THR A 263 39.76 32.73 17.33
C THR A 263 40.16 34.13 17.82
N THR A 264 39.80 34.48 19.02
CA THR A 264 40.37 35.64 19.73
C THR A 264 41.78 35.32 20.14
N PHE A 265 42.77 35.90 19.42
CA PHE A 265 44.13 36.04 19.91
C PHE A 265 44.15 37.01 21.08
N LYS A 266 44.53 36.55 22.28
CA LYS A 266 44.95 37.42 23.39
C LYS A 266 46.41 37.77 23.21
N GLU A 267 46.69 39.05 22.92
CA GLU A 267 48.02 39.67 23.12
C GLU A 267 48.36 39.74 24.60
N GLY A 268 49.62 39.43 24.93
CA GLY A 268 50.29 39.91 26.11
C GLY A 268 50.56 38.92 27.22
N GLN A 269 51.69 38.20 27.17
CA GLN A 269 52.48 37.95 28.37
C GLN A 269 53.97 37.85 28.01
N PRO A 270 54.90 38.43 28.87
CA PRO A 270 56.30 38.58 28.56
C PRO A 270 57.10 37.32 28.83
N ARG A 271 58.22 37.18 28.11
CA ARG A 271 59.18 36.10 28.28
C ARG A 271 60.01 36.29 29.62
N PRO A 272 60.28 35.21 30.33
CA PRO A 272 61.35 35.25 31.33
C PRO A 272 62.68 35.01 30.64
N GLU A 273 63.67 35.88 31.02
CA GLU A 273 65.09 35.72 30.78
C GLU A 273 65.67 34.63 31.68
N ALA A 274 66.64 33.94 31.17
CA ALA A 274 67.88 33.32 31.61
C ALA A 274 68.03 31.87 31.15
#